data_7570d733de63c8f8a498bd0bfa758b19
#
_entry.id   7570d733de63c8f8a498bd0bfa758b19
#
_cell.length_a   1.000
_cell.length_b   1.000
_cell.length_c   1.000
_cell.angle_alpha   90.00
_cell.angle_beta   90.00
_cell.angle_gamma   90.00
#
_symmetry.space_group_name_H-M   'P 1'
#
loop_
_entity.id
_entity.type
_entity.pdbx_description
1 polymer ?
#
loop_
_entity_poly.entity_id
_entity_poly.type
_entity_poly.pdbx_seq_one_letter_code
_entity_poly.pdbx_strand_id
1 'polypeptide(L)'
;MARPFLKWAGGKTQLLPVLMDSLPPRPEDGYNYAEAFLGGGALFFELKNKGWIKSATLNDANPELILCYRTIRDSIEVVLNELRSIENAFPKDLELQSDFFYEARKEWNSNICETVEEYPKKLVGRRVALTVFLNKTCYNGLFRVNSKGEFNTPFGKYKNPTICDEPNLRKVSESLRDVKLICGDYSEL
;
A
#
# COMPACT_ATOMS: atom_id res chain seq x y z
N MET A 1 2.89 -13.61 -9.43
CA MET A 1 2.61 -12.27 -9.95
C MET A 1 2.29 -11.35 -8.79
N ALA A 2 2.85 -10.13 -8.77
CA ALA A 2 2.53 -9.11 -7.77
C ALA A 2 1.15 -8.49 -8.06
N ARG A 3 0.44 -8.06 -7.02
CA ARG A 3 -0.85 -7.37 -7.13
C ARG A 3 -0.96 -6.27 -6.06
N PRO A 4 -1.88 -5.31 -6.20
CA PRO A 4 -2.12 -4.30 -5.17
C PRO A 4 -2.24 -4.92 -3.78
N PHE A 5 -1.45 -4.41 -2.83
CA PHE A 5 -1.46 -4.90 -1.44
C PHE A 5 -2.39 -4.11 -0.54
N LEU A 6 -2.77 -2.88 -0.96
CA LEU A 6 -3.79 -2.04 -0.34
C LEU A 6 -5.02 -1.94 -1.24
N LYS A 7 -6.20 -1.86 -0.63
CA LYS A 7 -7.39 -1.35 -1.30
C LYS A 7 -7.31 0.17 -1.32
N TRP A 8 -7.38 0.76 -2.50
CA TRP A 8 -7.25 2.22 -2.65
C TRP A 8 -8.44 2.78 -3.41
N ALA A 9 -8.99 3.92 -2.93
CA ALA A 9 -10.10 4.58 -3.60
C ALA A 9 -9.71 4.95 -5.03
N GLY A 10 -10.58 4.67 -6.01
CA GLY A 10 -10.25 4.84 -7.43
C GLY A 10 -9.29 3.77 -7.99
N GLY A 11 -9.13 2.64 -7.29
CA GLY A 11 -8.30 1.52 -7.75
C GLY A 11 -8.70 1.05 -9.15
N LYS A 12 -7.71 0.99 -10.06
CA LYS A 12 -7.91 0.76 -11.50
C LYS A 12 -8.02 -0.72 -11.89
N THR A 13 -8.11 -1.65 -10.93
CA THR A 13 -8.10 -3.10 -11.23
C THR A 13 -9.22 -3.52 -12.19
N GLN A 14 -10.41 -2.94 -12.04
CA GLN A 14 -11.54 -3.23 -12.95
C GLN A 14 -11.38 -2.57 -14.33
N LEU A 15 -10.55 -1.55 -14.43
CA LEU A 15 -10.27 -0.82 -15.66
C LEU A 15 -9.06 -1.38 -16.43
N LEU A 16 -8.33 -2.34 -15.86
CA LEU A 16 -7.12 -2.89 -16.48
C LEU A 16 -7.32 -3.32 -17.95
N PRO A 17 -8.40 -4.03 -18.34
CA PRO A 17 -8.58 -4.39 -19.75
C PRO A 17 -8.60 -3.15 -20.67
N VAL A 18 -9.39 -2.14 -20.32
CA VAL A 18 -9.50 -0.90 -21.11
C VAL A 18 -8.19 -0.12 -21.14
N LEU A 19 -7.51 -0.02 -19.98
CA LEU A 19 -6.22 0.66 -19.90
C LEU A 19 -5.15 -0.05 -20.73
N MET A 20 -5.11 -1.38 -20.69
CA MET A 20 -4.16 -2.17 -21.47
C MET A 20 -4.37 -2.01 -22.98
N ASP A 21 -5.63 -1.96 -23.43
CA ASP A 21 -5.98 -1.75 -24.84
C ASP A 21 -5.67 -0.31 -25.32
N SER A 22 -5.61 0.64 -24.37
CA SER A 22 -5.34 2.06 -24.67
C SER A 22 -3.85 2.41 -24.64
N LEU A 23 -2.98 1.48 -24.29
CA LEU A 23 -1.54 1.72 -24.27
C LEU A 23 -1.00 1.93 -25.69
N PRO A 24 0.03 2.79 -25.86
CA PRO A 24 0.75 2.89 -27.14
C PRO A 24 1.42 1.54 -27.49
N PRO A 25 1.80 1.32 -28.76
CA PRO A 25 2.55 0.13 -29.13
C PRO A 25 3.78 -0.08 -28.24
N ARG A 26 3.94 -1.32 -27.74
CA ARG A 26 5.05 -1.64 -26.83
C ARG A 26 6.39 -1.55 -27.56
N PRO A 27 7.37 -0.76 -27.04
CA PRO A 27 8.75 -0.77 -27.55
C PRO A 27 9.39 -2.17 -27.37
N GLU A 28 10.33 -2.55 -28.22
CA GLU A 28 11.01 -3.86 -28.15
C GLU A 28 11.67 -4.10 -26.79
N ASP A 29 12.28 -3.05 -26.21
CA ASP A 29 12.98 -3.10 -24.93
C ASP A 29 12.10 -2.73 -23.72
N GLY A 30 10.79 -2.51 -23.93
CA GLY A 30 9.80 -2.19 -22.91
C GLY A 30 9.57 -0.69 -22.71
N TYR A 31 8.59 -0.35 -21.85
CA TYR A 31 8.22 1.03 -21.55
C TYR A 31 9.16 1.69 -20.57
N ASN A 32 9.49 2.96 -20.78
CA ASN A 32 9.85 3.90 -19.72
C ASN A 32 8.54 4.41 -19.12
N TYR A 33 8.16 3.87 -17.98
CA TYR A 33 6.83 4.03 -17.38
C TYR A 33 6.83 5.11 -16.31
N ALA A 34 5.86 6.04 -16.35
CA ALA A 34 5.62 6.99 -15.29
C ALA A 34 4.14 6.94 -14.87
N GLU A 35 3.86 6.87 -13.57
CA GLU A 35 2.51 6.92 -13.02
C GLU A 35 2.41 8.04 -12.00
N ALA A 36 1.66 9.10 -12.34
CA ALA A 36 1.52 10.33 -11.56
C ALA A 36 0.62 10.14 -10.32
N PHE A 37 -0.33 9.21 -10.39
CA PHE A 37 -1.31 8.91 -9.35
C PHE A 37 -1.33 7.40 -9.10
N LEU A 38 -0.30 6.92 -8.40
CA LEU A 38 -0.03 5.50 -8.19
C LEU A 38 -1.19 4.76 -7.53
N GLY A 39 -1.73 5.30 -6.43
CA GLY A 39 -2.76 4.63 -5.66
C GLY A 39 -2.38 3.19 -5.30
N GLY A 40 -3.24 2.23 -5.62
CA GLY A 40 -2.95 0.80 -5.40
C GLY A 40 -1.94 0.19 -6.38
N GLY A 41 -1.49 0.90 -7.43
CA GLY A 41 -0.48 0.43 -8.39
C GLY A 41 -0.96 -0.67 -9.34
N ALA A 42 -2.26 -0.75 -9.62
CA ALA A 42 -2.82 -1.86 -10.40
C ALA A 42 -2.21 -1.96 -11.80
N LEU A 43 -2.08 -0.84 -12.53
CA LEU A 43 -1.51 -0.83 -13.87
C LEU A 43 -0.01 -1.11 -13.83
N PHE A 44 0.73 -0.49 -12.91
CA PHE A 44 2.14 -0.78 -12.72
C PHE A 44 2.40 -2.28 -12.51
N PHE A 45 1.69 -2.93 -11.58
CA PHE A 45 1.89 -4.35 -11.31
C PHE A 45 1.52 -5.23 -12.51
N GLU A 46 0.45 -4.90 -13.24
CA GLU A 46 0.09 -5.63 -14.45
C GLU A 46 1.18 -5.58 -15.52
N LEU A 47 1.71 -4.39 -15.81
CA LEU A 47 2.78 -4.19 -16.77
C LEU A 47 4.10 -4.84 -16.33
N LYS A 48 4.44 -4.72 -15.03
CA LYS A 48 5.65 -5.33 -14.46
C LYS A 48 5.58 -6.86 -14.52
N ASN A 49 4.42 -7.44 -14.20
CA ASN A 49 4.20 -8.89 -14.29
C ASN A 49 4.34 -9.43 -15.72
N LYS A 50 4.00 -8.63 -16.73
CA LYS A 50 4.16 -8.97 -18.15
C LYS A 50 5.59 -8.76 -18.68
N GLY A 51 6.49 -8.20 -17.85
CA GLY A 51 7.83 -7.83 -18.30
C GLY A 51 7.85 -6.69 -19.33
N TRP A 52 6.87 -5.79 -19.27
CA TRP A 52 6.72 -4.71 -20.26
C TRP A 52 7.38 -3.40 -19.79
N ILE A 53 7.90 -3.34 -18.58
CA ILE A 53 8.55 -2.14 -18.01
C ILE A 53 10.07 -2.28 -18.07
N LYS A 54 10.73 -1.35 -18.75
CA LYS A 54 12.18 -1.16 -18.74
C LYS A 54 12.64 -0.34 -17.54
N SER A 55 11.98 0.80 -17.29
CA SER A 55 12.20 1.65 -16.13
C SER A 55 10.88 2.19 -15.62
N ALA A 56 10.78 2.49 -14.31
CA ALA A 56 9.56 3.06 -13.74
C ALA A 56 9.85 4.19 -12.76
N THR A 57 9.02 5.23 -12.87
CA THR A 57 8.88 6.30 -11.87
C THR A 57 7.42 6.32 -11.42
N LEU A 58 7.18 6.14 -10.11
CA LEU A 58 5.84 6.10 -9.53
C LEU A 58 5.71 7.24 -8.53
N ASN A 59 4.63 8.01 -8.64
CA ASN A 59 4.35 9.13 -7.76
C ASN A 59 2.95 9.02 -7.14
N ASP A 60 2.82 9.52 -5.95
CA ASP A 60 1.54 9.83 -5.32
C ASP A 60 1.74 10.97 -4.31
N ALA A 61 0.74 11.83 -4.19
CA ALA A 61 0.78 12.93 -3.23
C ALA A 61 0.56 12.45 -1.77
N ASN A 62 0.11 11.20 -1.57
CA ASN A 62 -0.17 10.67 -0.24
C ASN A 62 1.10 10.11 0.41
N PRO A 63 1.64 10.74 1.47
CA PRO A 63 2.88 10.32 2.12
C PRO A 63 2.79 8.94 2.76
N GLU A 64 1.65 8.57 3.35
CA GLU A 64 1.45 7.25 3.96
C GLU A 64 1.49 6.13 2.92
N LEU A 65 0.95 6.39 1.73
CA LEU A 65 0.99 5.43 0.64
C LEU A 65 2.43 5.22 0.16
N ILE A 66 3.15 6.31 -0.11
CA ILE A 66 4.56 6.23 -0.57
C ILE A 66 5.46 5.65 0.53
N LEU A 67 5.20 5.94 1.82
CA LEU A 67 5.89 5.29 2.93
C LEU A 67 5.71 3.76 2.88
N CYS A 68 4.50 3.28 2.64
CA CYS A 68 4.23 1.85 2.49
C CYS A 68 5.04 1.24 1.34
N TYR A 69 5.02 1.86 0.16
CA TYR A 69 5.76 1.38 -1.01
C TYR A 69 7.27 1.36 -0.77
N ARG A 70 7.84 2.46 -0.24
CA ARG A 70 9.27 2.57 0.08
C ARG A 70 9.69 1.52 1.11
N THR A 71 8.94 1.37 2.19
CA THR A 71 9.29 0.42 3.26
C THR A 71 9.18 -1.03 2.82
N ILE A 72 8.15 -1.38 2.03
CA ILE A 72 8.02 -2.73 1.45
C ILE A 72 9.15 -3.02 0.47
N ARG A 73 9.58 -2.03 -0.33
CA ARG A 73 10.74 -2.18 -1.21
C ARG A 73 12.04 -2.43 -0.44
N ASP A 74 12.31 -1.60 0.57
CA ASP A 74 13.63 -1.46 1.17
C ASP A 74 13.80 -2.33 2.44
N SER A 75 12.70 -2.70 3.11
CA SER A 75 12.73 -3.34 4.44
C SER A 75 11.57 -4.33 4.64
N ILE A 76 11.30 -5.18 3.66
CA ILE A 76 10.15 -6.10 3.66
C ILE A 76 10.07 -6.98 4.91
N GLU A 77 11.21 -7.49 5.41
CA GLU A 77 11.21 -8.37 6.58
C GLU A 77 10.71 -7.68 7.85
N VAL A 78 11.01 -6.40 8.01
CA VAL A 78 10.51 -5.62 9.16
C VAL A 78 8.99 -5.50 9.08
N VAL A 79 8.44 -5.23 7.89
CA VAL A 79 6.98 -5.14 7.69
C VAL A 79 6.31 -6.49 7.92
N LEU A 80 6.89 -7.58 7.41
CA LEU A 80 6.33 -8.93 7.56
C LEU A 80 6.33 -9.38 9.03
N ASN A 81 7.39 -9.10 9.78
CA ASN A 81 7.46 -9.44 11.19
C ASN A 81 6.38 -8.72 12.00
N GLU A 82 6.15 -7.43 11.74
CA GLU A 82 5.09 -6.65 12.39
C GLU A 82 3.69 -7.15 11.98
N LEU A 83 3.46 -7.43 10.68
CA LEU A 83 2.18 -7.95 10.21
C LEU A 83 1.86 -9.32 10.79
N ARG A 84 2.83 -10.24 10.88
CA ARG A 84 2.66 -11.54 11.53
C ARG A 84 2.33 -11.39 13.02
N SER A 85 3.00 -10.45 13.70
CA SER A 85 2.71 -10.13 15.10
C SER A 85 1.27 -9.66 15.27
N ILE A 86 0.80 -8.74 14.42
CA ILE A 86 -0.58 -8.25 14.42
C ILE A 86 -1.56 -9.40 14.11
N GLU A 87 -1.30 -10.20 13.07
CA GLU A 87 -2.17 -11.30 12.66
C GLU A 87 -2.30 -12.37 13.75
N ASN A 88 -1.21 -12.72 14.42
CA ASN A 88 -1.20 -13.68 15.52
C ASN A 88 -1.96 -13.15 16.77
N ALA A 89 -1.92 -11.84 17.01
CA ALA A 89 -2.62 -11.21 18.12
C ALA A 89 -4.09 -10.90 17.80
N PHE A 90 -4.49 -10.92 16.52
CA PHE A 90 -5.84 -10.55 16.09
C PHE A 90 -6.87 -11.59 16.57
N PRO A 91 -7.88 -11.20 17.38
CA PRO A 91 -8.81 -12.13 17.97
C PRO A 91 -9.70 -12.85 16.94
N LYS A 92 -10.27 -13.99 17.35
CA LYS A 92 -11.31 -14.70 16.55
C LYS A 92 -12.71 -14.18 16.82
N ASP A 93 -12.95 -13.67 18.02
CA ASP A 93 -14.22 -13.10 18.43
C ASP A 93 -14.42 -11.71 17.83
N LEU A 94 -15.63 -11.43 17.32
CA LEU A 94 -15.92 -10.21 16.56
C LEU A 94 -15.91 -8.94 17.44
N GLU A 95 -16.32 -9.04 18.71
CA GLU A 95 -16.29 -7.90 19.63
C GLU A 95 -14.85 -7.55 19.98
N LEU A 96 -14.05 -8.55 20.31
CA LEU A 96 -12.61 -8.39 20.55
C LEU A 96 -11.85 -7.91 19.32
N GLN A 97 -12.26 -8.30 18.10
CA GLN A 97 -11.71 -7.77 16.85
C GLN A 97 -11.98 -6.27 16.72
N SER A 98 -13.16 -5.83 17.10
CA SER A 98 -13.51 -4.39 17.10
C SER A 98 -12.61 -3.60 18.04
N ASP A 99 -12.43 -4.08 19.26
CA ASP A 99 -11.60 -3.42 20.26
C ASP A 99 -10.13 -3.37 19.81
N PHE A 100 -9.61 -4.49 19.30
CA PHE A 100 -8.27 -4.57 18.73
C PHE A 100 -8.07 -3.59 17.57
N PHE A 101 -9.05 -3.49 16.67
CA PHE A 101 -9.01 -2.54 15.55
C PHE A 101 -8.94 -1.08 16.05
N TYR A 102 -9.75 -0.72 17.04
CA TYR A 102 -9.78 0.65 17.54
C TYR A 102 -8.52 1.00 18.33
N GLU A 103 -7.90 0.08 19.07
CA GLU A 103 -6.60 0.30 19.70
C GLU A 103 -5.48 0.44 18.64
N ALA A 104 -5.45 -0.40 17.63
CA ALA A 104 -4.50 -0.27 16.52
C ALA A 104 -4.67 1.07 15.77
N ARG A 105 -5.91 1.53 15.58
CA ARG A 105 -6.22 2.84 14.98
C ARG A 105 -5.73 3.99 15.86
N LYS A 106 -5.89 3.88 17.17
CA LYS A 106 -5.40 4.86 18.12
C LYS A 106 -3.87 4.93 18.13
N GLU A 107 -3.20 3.78 18.10
CA GLU A 107 -1.74 3.70 17.95
C GLU A 107 -1.29 4.38 16.63
N TRP A 108 -1.97 4.09 15.51
CA TRP A 108 -1.69 4.72 14.24
C TRP A 108 -1.85 6.24 14.30
N ASN A 109 -2.92 6.74 14.91
CA ASN A 109 -3.24 8.16 15.03
C ASN A 109 -2.31 8.90 16.00
N SER A 110 -1.64 8.21 16.92
CA SER A 110 -0.69 8.85 17.86
C SER A 110 0.68 9.15 17.25
N ASN A 111 0.97 8.64 16.05
CA ASN A 111 2.27 8.74 15.39
C ASN A 111 2.15 9.32 13.97
N ILE A 112 1.44 10.43 13.81
CA ILE A 112 1.29 11.12 12.52
C ILE A 112 2.54 11.95 12.26
N CYS A 113 3.12 11.79 11.05
CA CYS A 113 4.18 12.66 10.52
C CYS A 113 3.68 13.32 9.23
N GLU A 114 4.10 14.54 8.98
CA GLU A 114 3.67 15.29 7.79
C GLU A 114 4.37 14.80 6.52
N THR A 115 5.60 14.34 6.65
CA THR A 115 6.40 13.86 5.51
C THR A 115 6.94 12.44 5.74
N VAL A 116 7.28 11.76 4.64
CA VAL A 116 7.87 10.41 4.68
C VAL A 116 9.24 10.43 5.35
N GLU A 117 9.99 11.50 5.16
CA GLU A 117 11.35 11.68 5.62
C GLU A 117 11.45 11.89 7.14
N GLU A 118 10.41 12.46 7.74
CA GLU A 118 10.33 12.70 9.20
C GLU A 118 10.04 11.43 10.00
N TYR A 119 9.63 10.34 9.31
CA TYR A 119 9.21 9.14 10.03
C TYR A 119 10.41 8.43 10.70
N PRO A 120 10.37 8.19 12.02
CA PRO A 120 11.48 7.52 12.72
C PRO A 120 11.73 6.12 12.14
N LYS A 121 12.95 5.86 11.65
CA LYS A 121 13.31 4.59 11.00
C LYS A 121 12.95 3.35 11.83
N LYS A 122 13.07 3.43 13.16
CA LYS A 122 12.73 2.33 14.08
C LYS A 122 11.22 2.03 14.17
N LEU A 123 10.37 2.99 13.81
CA LEU A 123 8.91 2.86 13.89
C LEU A 123 8.25 2.60 12.53
N VAL A 124 8.99 2.77 11.43
CA VAL A 124 8.42 2.73 10.08
C VAL A 124 7.78 1.39 9.75
N GLY A 125 8.39 0.27 10.16
CA GLY A 125 7.84 -1.06 9.93
C GLY A 125 6.48 -1.24 10.62
N ARG A 126 6.39 -0.83 11.89
CA ARG A 126 5.15 -0.86 12.66
C ARG A 126 4.08 0.04 12.04
N ARG A 127 4.43 1.25 11.63
CA ARG A 127 3.52 2.18 10.94
C ARG A 127 2.93 1.57 9.67
N VAL A 128 3.78 1.02 8.81
CA VAL A 128 3.34 0.39 7.56
C VAL A 128 2.47 -0.84 7.82
N ALA A 129 2.85 -1.68 8.80
CA ALA A 129 2.04 -2.84 9.19
C ALA A 129 0.65 -2.42 9.70
N LEU A 130 0.57 -1.38 10.53
CA LEU A 130 -0.70 -0.83 11.00
C LEU A 130 -1.52 -0.25 9.83
N THR A 131 -0.90 0.45 8.88
CA THR A 131 -1.59 0.97 7.68
C THR A 131 -2.18 -0.18 6.85
N VAL A 132 -1.42 -1.26 6.63
CA VAL A 132 -1.91 -2.46 5.91
C VAL A 132 -3.03 -3.13 6.70
N PHE A 133 -2.86 -3.34 8.01
CA PHE A 133 -3.87 -3.95 8.89
C PHE A 133 -5.19 -3.16 8.87
N LEU A 134 -5.12 -1.85 9.12
CA LEU A 134 -6.31 -0.98 9.14
C LEU A 134 -7.02 -1.00 7.77
N ASN A 135 -6.28 -0.92 6.68
CA ASN A 135 -6.85 -0.98 5.33
C ASN A 135 -7.52 -2.33 5.04
N LYS A 136 -6.95 -3.45 5.50
CA LYS A 136 -7.53 -4.79 5.30
C LYS A 136 -8.77 -5.05 6.16
N THR A 137 -8.88 -4.38 7.30
CA THR A 137 -9.92 -4.66 8.31
C THR A 137 -10.96 -3.55 8.47
N CYS A 138 -10.72 -2.35 7.92
CA CYS A 138 -11.69 -1.26 7.94
C CYS A 138 -12.82 -1.45 6.91
N TYR A 139 -13.90 -0.69 7.09
CA TYR A 139 -15.08 -0.71 6.21
C TYR A 139 -14.68 -0.40 4.74
N ASN A 140 -14.99 -1.33 3.84
CA ASN A 140 -14.68 -1.31 2.41
C ASN A 140 -13.20 -1.12 2.04
N GLY A 141 -12.26 -1.24 3.00
CA GLY A 141 -10.85 -0.98 2.77
C GLY A 141 -10.55 0.48 2.41
N LEU A 142 -11.38 1.40 2.86
CA LEU A 142 -11.26 2.81 2.54
C LEU A 142 -10.20 3.49 3.43
N PHE A 143 -9.06 3.86 2.86
CA PHE A 143 -8.12 4.74 3.54
C PHE A 143 -8.69 6.17 3.55
N ARG A 144 -9.05 6.65 4.73
CA ARG A 144 -9.59 8.00 4.92
C ARG A 144 -9.07 8.60 6.21
N VAL A 145 -8.65 9.86 6.13
CA VAL A 145 -8.23 10.67 7.28
C VAL A 145 -9.13 11.90 7.43
N ASN A 146 -9.22 12.42 8.65
CA ASN A 146 -9.90 13.70 8.93
C ASN A 146 -8.96 14.89 8.68
N SER A 147 -9.41 16.11 8.96
CA SER A 147 -8.63 17.34 8.80
C SER A 147 -7.37 17.43 9.68
N LYS A 148 -7.25 16.55 10.68
CA LYS A 148 -6.06 16.43 11.54
C LYS A 148 -5.09 15.34 11.08
N GLY A 149 -5.36 14.70 9.93
CA GLY A 149 -4.58 13.57 9.44
C GLY A 149 -4.87 12.23 10.14
N GLU A 150 -5.87 12.15 11.04
CA GLU A 150 -6.20 10.94 11.77
C GLU A 150 -7.04 9.99 10.92
N PHE A 151 -6.65 8.72 10.87
CA PHE A 151 -7.44 7.65 10.24
C PHE A 151 -8.80 7.51 10.93
N ASN A 152 -9.89 7.61 10.18
CA ASN A 152 -11.24 7.69 10.73
C ASN A 152 -12.26 6.72 10.12
N THR A 153 -11.82 5.77 9.27
CA THR A 153 -12.70 4.72 8.75
C THR A 153 -13.04 3.73 9.87
N PRO A 154 -14.31 3.31 10.00
CA PRO A 154 -14.71 2.36 11.03
C PRO A 154 -14.28 0.92 10.72
N PHE A 155 -14.38 0.03 11.72
CA PHE A 155 -14.16 -1.41 11.57
C PHE A 155 -15.12 -2.03 10.54
N GLY A 156 -14.60 -2.91 9.69
CA GLY A 156 -15.32 -3.49 8.55
C GLY A 156 -16.03 -4.81 8.85
N LYS A 157 -15.84 -5.41 10.03
CA LYS A 157 -16.50 -6.66 10.49
C LYS A 157 -16.29 -7.87 9.55
N TYR A 158 -15.13 -7.96 8.92
CA TYR A 158 -14.79 -9.13 8.08
C TYR A 158 -14.53 -10.36 8.94
N LYS A 159 -15.12 -11.51 8.58
CA LYS A 159 -14.97 -12.78 9.34
C LYS A 159 -13.53 -13.30 9.34
N ASN A 160 -12.86 -13.26 8.20
CA ASN A 160 -11.49 -13.79 8.03
C ASN A 160 -10.68 -12.86 7.12
N PRO A 161 -10.26 -11.68 7.58
CA PRO A 161 -9.45 -10.79 6.77
C PRO A 161 -8.05 -11.38 6.60
N THR A 162 -7.51 -11.37 5.37
CA THR A 162 -6.11 -11.71 5.13
C THR A 162 -5.26 -10.51 5.52
N ILE A 163 -4.65 -10.53 6.70
CA ILE A 163 -3.84 -9.43 7.23
C ILE A 163 -2.43 -9.49 6.61
N CYS A 164 -1.73 -10.61 6.76
CA CYS A 164 -0.38 -10.80 6.24
C CYS A 164 -0.39 -11.67 4.96
N ASP A 165 -0.60 -11.05 3.79
CA ASP A 165 -0.42 -11.71 2.48
C ASP A 165 1.08 -11.71 2.12
N GLU A 166 1.89 -12.44 2.89
CA GLU A 166 3.34 -12.50 2.71
C GLU A 166 3.77 -12.89 1.29
N PRO A 167 3.17 -13.91 0.64
CA PRO A 167 3.57 -14.27 -0.73
C PRO A 167 3.40 -13.12 -1.72
N ASN A 168 2.36 -12.31 -1.57
CA ASN A 168 2.16 -11.14 -2.42
C ASN A 168 3.09 -9.99 -2.04
N LEU A 169 3.26 -9.69 -0.75
CA LEU A 169 4.13 -8.62 -0.29
C LEU A 169 5.58 -8.81 -0.73
N ARG A 170 6.09 -10.06 -0.74
CA ARG A 170 7.43 -10.37 -1.27
C ARG A 170 7.52 -10.09 -2.78
N LYS A 171 6.51 -10.47 -3.56
CA LYS A 171 6.45 -10.17 -4.99
C LYS A 171 6.33 -8.67 -5.27
N VAL A 172 5.60 -7.94 -4.44
CA VAL A 172 5.52 -6.47 -4.50
C VAL A 172 6.91 -5.87 -4.25
N SER A 173 7.61 -6.29 -3.18
CA SER A 173 8.97 -5.84 -2.88
C SER A 173 9.93 -6.07 -4.06
N GLU A 174 9.92 -7.28 -4.65
CA GLU A 174 10.71 -7.62 -5.84
C GLU A 174 10.38 -6.72 -7.04
N SER A 175 9.10 -6.47 -7.29
CA SER A 175 8.64 -5.64 -8.40
C SER A 175 9.08 -4.18 -8.28
N LEU A 176 9.37 -3.71 -7.07
CA LEU A 176 9.73 -2.32 -6.76
C LEU A 176 11.25 -2.06 -6.73
N ARG A 177 12.12 -3.09 -6.86
CA ARG A 177 13.58 -2.95 -6.62
C ARG A 177 14.23 -1.78 -7.35
N ASP A 178 13.97 -1.63 -8.64
CA ASP A 178 14.61 -0.61 -9.49
C ASP A 178 13.64 0.54 -9.83
N VAL A 179 12.66 0.78 -8.96
CA VAL A 179 11.61 1.77 -9.18
C VAL A 179 11.92 3.05 -8.43
N LYS A 180 11.84 4.19 -9.11
CA LYS A 180 11.88 5.50 -8.47
C LYS A 180 10.52 5.80 -7.85
N LEU A 181 10.48 6.05 -6.54
CA LEU A 181 9.28 6.40 -5.78
C LEU A 181 9.36 7.88 -5.34
N ILE A 182 8.40 8.68 -5.78
CA ILE A 182 8.29 10.10 -5.48
C ILE A 182 7.04 10.31 -4.62
N CYS A 183 7.13 11.20 -3.63
CA CYS A 183 6.00 11.68 -2.85
C CYS A 183 5.86 13.18 -3.12
N GLY A 184 4.88 13.58 -3.93
CA GLY A 184 4.76 15.00 -4.29
C GLY A 184 3.65 15.27 -5.28
N ASP A 185 3.60 16.49 -5.75
CA ASP A 185 2.69 16.90 -6.81
C ASP A 185 3.06 16.20 -8.13
N TYR A 186 2.06 15.91 -8.95
CA TYR A 186 2.26 15.24 -10.24
C TYR A 186 3.14 16.03 -11.21
N SER A 187 3.25 17.34 -11.04
CA SER A 187 4.10 18.21 -11.85
C SER A 187 5.60 18.02 -11.60
N GLU A 188 5.98 17.23 -10.59
CA GLU A 188 7.36 16.89 -10.27
C GLU A 188 7.89 15.65 -11.02
N LEU A 189 7.06 15.04 -11.86
CA LEU A 189 7.39 13.83 -12.64
C LEU A 189 8.19 14.14 -13.91
#